data_9fefafdc9040d249f774096ece471662
#
_entry.id   9fefafdc9040d249f774096ece471662
#
_cell.length_a   1.000
_cell.length_b   1.000
_cell.length_c   1.000
_cell.angle_alpha   90.00
_cell.angle_beta   90.00
_cell.angle_gamma   90.00
#
_symmetry.space_group_name_H-M   'P 1'
#
loop_
_entity.id
_entity.type
_entity.pdbx_description
1 polymer ?
#
loop_
_entity_poly.entity_id
_entity_poly.type
_entity_poly.pdbx_seq_one_letter_code
_entity_poly.pdbx_strand_id
1 'polypeptide(L)'
;PIDTHIHRLAQRWGLTNGKNVLQTEKDLKRLFPKKYWNKLHLQIIYYGREYCKARECYGLSCKICTTCYPKRKKPLITKKA
;
A
#
# COMPACT_ATOMS: atom_id res chain seq x y z
N PRO A 1 2.33 -3.95 13.76
CA PRO A 1 1.07 -3.26 13.52
C PRO A 1 1.06 -2.54 12.18
N ILE A 2 -0.11 -2.45 11.60
CA ILE A 2 -0.31 -1.81 10.30
C ILE A 2 -0.86 -0.41 10.53
N ASP A 3 -0.21 0.62 9.97
CA ASP A 3 -0.74 1.96 10.04
C ASP A 3 -1.55 2.31 8.77
N THR A 4 -2.13 3.52 8.77
CA THR A 4 -2.99 3.95 7.67
C THR A 4 -2.26 4.03 6.33
N HIS A 5 -0.98 4.43 6.34
CA HIS A 5 -0.18 4.51 5.11
C HIS A 5 0.03 3.13 4.49
N ILE A 6 0.38 2.14 5.31
CA ILE A 6 0.62 0.78 4.83
C ILE A 6 -0.66 0.16 4.30
N HIS A 7 -1.77 0.34 5.02
CA HIS A 7 -3.08 -0.18 4.60
C HIS A 7 -3.49 0.40 3.25
N ARG A 8 -3.32 1.71 3.06
CA ARG A 8 -3.64 2.38 1.81
C ARG A 8 -2.77 1.88 0.66
N LEU A 9 -1.46 1.86 0.86
CA LEU A 9 -0.53 1.48 -0.19
C LEU A 9 -0.65 0.01 -0.57
N ALA A 10 -0.85 -0.87 0.40
CA ALA A 10 -1.04 -2.29 0.13
C ALA A 10 -2.26 -2.53 -0.78
N GLN A 11 -3.33 -1.78 -0.59
CA GLN A 11 -4.49 -1.84 -1.47
C GLN A 11 -4.17 -1.35 -2.88
N ARG A 12 -3.47 -0.21 -2.99
CA ARG A 12 -3.10 0.37 -4.29
C ARG A 12 -2.17 -0.53 -5.09
N TRP A 13 -1.31 -1.26 -4.41
CA TRP A 13 -0.32 -2.13 -5.05
C TRP A 13 -0.82 -3.57 -5.25
N GLY A 14 -2.04 -3.86 -4.82
CA GLY A 14 -2.62 -5.18 -5.00
C GLY A 14 -2.09 -6.26 -4.06
N LEU A 15 -1.48 -5.86 -2.94
CA LEU A 15 -0.96 -6.80 -1.95
C LEU A 15 -2.05 -7.34 -1.04
N THR A 16 -3.18 -6.65 -0.95
CA THR A 16 -4.32 -7.03 -0.12
C THR A 16 -5.61 -6.56 -0.78
N ASN A 17 -6.73 -7.18 -0.42
CA ASN A 17 -8.05 -6.73 -0.88
C ASN A 17 -8.58 -5.54 -0.07
N GLY A 18 -7.90 -5.18 1.03
CA GLY A 18 -8.27 -4.02 1.83
C GLY A 18 -9.54 -4.19 2.66
N LYS A 19 -9.97 -5.42 2.90
CA LYS A 19 -11.19 -5.69 3.64
C LYS A 19 -11.19 -5.01 5.02
N ASN A 20 -10.07 -5.14 5.74
CA ASN A 20 -9.84 -4.45 7.00
C ASN A 20 -8.35 -4.49 7.32
N VAL A 21 -7.94 -3.80 8.39
CA VAL A 21 -6.54 -3.72 8.79
C VAL A 21 -5.98 -5.09 9.15
N LEU A 22 -6.76 -5.93 9.81
CA LEU A 22 -6.32 -7.28 10.19
C LEU A 22 -6.03 -8.14 8.96
N GLN A 23 -6.85 -8.04 7.94
CA GLN A 23 -6.64 -8.78 6.69
C GLN A 23 -5.39 -8.29 5.98
N THR A 24 -5.18 -6.97 5.94
CA THR A 24 -3.98 -6.37 5.36
C THR A 24 -2.72 -6.87 6.08
N GLU A 25 -2.74 -6.90 7.41
CA GLU A 25 -1.63 -7.40 8.20
C GLU A 25 -1.32 -8.86 7.88
N LYS A 26 -2.34 -9.71 7.81
CA LYS A 26 -2.16 -11.12 7.46
C LYS A 26 -1.57 -11.30 6.07
N ASP A 27 -2.06 -10.54 5.10
CA ASP A 27 -1.59 -10.65 3.72
C ASP A 27 -0.13 -10.23 3.61
N LEU A 28 0.27 -9.13 4.25
CA LEU A 28 1.64 -8.67 4.22
C LEU A 28 2.60 -9.62 4.96
N LYS A 29 2.18 -10.17 6.10
CA LYS A 29 2.99 -11.13 6.82
C LYS A 29 3.21 -12.43 6.05
N ARG A 30 2.22 -12.82 5.25
CA ARG A 30 2.34 -13.98 4.38
C ARG A 30 3.30 -13.73 3.22
N LEU A 31 3.28 -12.51 2.66
CA LEU A 31 4.05 -12.17 1.47
C LEU A 31 5.53 -11.88 1.76
N PHE A 32 5.86 -11.40 2.95
CA PHE A 32 7.21 -10.96 3.28
C PHE A 32 7.78 -11.69 4.49
N PRO A 33 9.05 -12.12 4.44
CA PRO A 33 9.72 -12.77 5.60
C PRO A 33 9.74 -11.83 6.82
N LYS A 34 9.60 -12.42 8.01
CA LYS A 34 9.56 -11.68 9.26
C LYS A 34 10.77 -10.75 9.46
N LYS A 35 11.94 -11.18 9.05
CA LYS A 35 13.18 -10.38 9.21
C LYS A 35 13.15 -9.05 8.48
N TYR A 36 12.27 -8.87 7.50
CA TYR A 36 12.17 -7.64 6.72
C TYR A 36 11.02 -6.73 7.15
N TRP A 37 10.17 -7.16 8.09
CA TRP A 37 8.95 -6.41 8.43
C TRP A 37 9.23 -4.99 8.90
N ASN A 38 10.19 -4.79 9.81
CA ASN A 38 10.50 -3.45 10.32
C ASN A 38 11.02 -2.53 9.22
N LYS A 39 11.93 -3.04 8.40
CA LYS A 39 12.50 -2.27 7.29
C LYS A 39 11.44 -1.90 6.26
N LEU A 40 10.61 -2.86 5.87
CA LEU A 40 9.54 -2.63 4.91
C LEU A 40 8.51 -1.65 5.46
N HIS A 41 8.17 -1.76 6.73
CA HIS A 41 7.23 -0.86 7.40
C HIS A 41 7.69 0.60 7.25
N LEU A 42 8.93 0.88 7.58
CA LEU A 42 9.50 2.22 7.48
C LEU A 42 9.59 2.71 6.04
N GLN A 43 10.00 1.84 5.13
CA GLN A 43 10.11 2.18 3.70
C GLN A 43 8.76 2.50 3.08
N ILE A 44 7.74 1.72 3.40
CA ILE A 44 6.39 1.94 2.87
C ILE A 44 5.82 3.25 3.40
N ILE A 45 5.99 3.53 4.70
CA ILE A 45 5.51 4.78 5.29
C ILE A 45 6.19 5.97 4.62
N TYR A 46 7.51 5.92 4.47
CA TYR A 46 8.26 7.00 3.82
C TYR A 46 7.77 7.23 2.39
N TYR A 47 7.65 6.17 1.63
CA TYR A 47 7.18 6.24 0.24
C TYR A 47 5.78 6.82 0.15
N GLY A 48 4.89 6.39 1.04
CA GLY A 48 3.52 6.88 1.07
C GLY A 48 3.41 8.36 1.40
N ARG A 49 4.30 8.87 2.24
CA ARG A 49 4.30 10.29 2.62
C ARG A 49 4.88 11.17 1.53
N GLU A 50 5.89 10.68 0.79
CA GLU A 50 6.62 11.49 -0.18
C GLU A 50 6.11 11.29 -1.62
N TYR A 51 5.77 10.08 -2.01
CA TYR A 51 5.53 9.75 -3.41
C TYR A 51 4.14 9.21 -3.72
N CYS A 52 3.44 8.64 -2.74
CA CYS A 52 2.13 8.05 -2.97
C CYS A 52 1.15 8.55 -1.92
N LYS A 53 0.86 9.84 -2.00
CA LYS A 53 0.01 10.51 -1.01
C LYS A 53 -1.45 10.10 -1.14
N ALA A 54 -2.20 10.24 -0.03
CA ALA A 54 -3.60 9.84 0.02
C ALA A 54 -4.46 10.59 -1.00
N ARG A 55 -4.18 11.87 -1.20
CA ARG A 55 -5.01 12.75 -2.03
C ARG A 55 -4.44 13.09 -3.41
N GLU A 56 -3.28 12.59 -3.75
CA GLU A 56 -2.61 12.96 -5.01
C GLU A 56 -2.43 11.79 -5.97
N CYS A 57 -2.05 10.63 -5.46
CA CYS A 57 -1.74 9.49 -6.32
C CYS A 57 -2.97 8.69 -6.73
N TYR A 58 -3.82 8.31 -5.78
CA TYR A 58 -4.99 7.45 -6.01
C TYR A 58 -4.68 6.19 -6.81
N GLY A 59 -3.42 5.71 -6.73
CA GLY A 59 -3.01 4.53 -7.45
C GLY A 59 -2.66 4.76 -8.91
N LEU A 60 -2.53 6.01 -9.35
CA LEU A 60 -2.32 6.36 -10.76
C LEU A 60 -0.99 6.99 -11.09
N SER A 61 -0.39 7.76 -10.17
CA SER A 61 0.71 8.66 -10.52
C SER A 61 2.09 8.23 -10.05
N CYS A 62 2.20 7.57 -8.91
CA CYS A 62 3.55 7.26 -8.38
C CYS A 62 4.19 6.11 -9.14
N LYS A 63 5.51 6.04 -9.06
CA LYS A 63 6.29 5.05 -9.80
C LYS A 63 5.84 3.61 -9.52
N ILE A 64 5.61 3.26 -8.25
CA ILE A 64 5.20 1.89 -7.91
C ILE A 64 3.80 1.59 -8.41
N CYS A 65 2.85 2.53 -8.25
CA CYS A 65 1.49 2.32 -8.74
C CYS A 65 1.45 2.18 -10.25
N THR A 66 2.22 2.97 -10.98
CA THR A 66 2.28 2.87 -12.44
C THR A 66 2.99 1.60 -12.91
N THR A 67 3.95 1.11 -12.12
CA THR A 67 4.63 -0.15 -12.43
C THR A 67 3.70 -1.35 -12.22
N CYS A 68 2.97 -1.36 -11.09
CA CYS A 68 2.05 -2.46 -10.78
C CYS A 68 0.81 -2.46 -11.67
N TYR A 69 0.29 -1.29 -11.98
CA TYR A 69 -0.96 -1.15 -12.75
C TYR A 69 -0.83 -0.07 -13.82
N PRO A 70 -0.01 -0.28 -14.84
CA PRO A 70 0.25 0.75 -15.86
C PRO A 70 -1.00 1.11 -16.69
N LYS A 71 -1.98 0.24 -16.72
CA LYS A 71 -3.22 0.47 -17.48
C LYS A 71 -4.36 1.02 -16.64
N ARG A 72 -4.14 1.25 -15.35
CA ARG A 72 -5.18 1.81 -14.48
C ARG A 72 -5.50 3.23 -14.90
N LYS A 73 -6.76 3.49 -15.21
CA LYS A 73 -7.22 4.81 -15.65
C LYS A 73 -8.15 5.49 -14.65
N LYS A 74 -8.79 4.71 -13.77
CA LYS A 74 -9.70 5.24 -12.76
C LYS A 74 -9.01 5.29 -11.40
N PRO A 75 -9.24 6.35 -10.60
CA PRO A 75 -8.68 6.41 -9.26
C PRO A 75 -9.15 5.24 -8.41
N LEU A 76 -8.25 4.68 -7.62
CA LEU A 76 -8.58 3.62 -6.67
C LEU A 76 -8.91 4.25 -5.33
N ILE A 77 -10.15 4.05 -4.88
CA ILE A 77 -10.58 4.52 -3.57
C ILE A 77 -10.29 3.42 -2.55
N THR A 78 -9.35 3.68 -1.65
CA THR A 78 -8.94 2.72 -0.65
C THR A 78 -9.79 2.82 0.62
N LYS A 79 -9.93 1.70 1.32
CA LYS A 79 -10.61 1.68 2.60
C LYS A 79 -9.70 2.23 3.68
N LYS A 80 -10.28 2.99 4.61
CA LYS A 80 -9.51 3.53 5.74
C LYS A 80 -9.23 2.45 6.78
N ALA A 81 -8.13 2.61 7.47
CA ALA A 81 -7.77 1.74 8.57
C ALA A 81 -8.75 1.87 9.73
#